data_845d1744afa7d07dfe76c454ec9c6b47
#
_entry.id   845d1744afa7d07dfe76c454ec9c6b47
#
_cell.length_a   1.000
_cell.length_b   1.000
_cell.length_c   1.000
_cell.angle_alpha   90.00
_cell.angle_beta   90.00
_cell.angle_gamma   90.00
#
_symmetry.space_group_name_H-M   'P 1'
#
loop_
_entity.id
_entity.type
_entity.pdbx_description
1 polymer ?
#
loop_
_entity_poly.entity_id
_entity_poly.type
_entity_poly.pdbx_seq_one_letter_code
_entity_poly.pdbx_strand_id
1 'polypeptide(L)'
;MGLDAGATPEDIRTAFRRLARELHPDVTGQKSDFRFKQVTGAYNAVKGLTAEELDALTADNPAYELIREHRQREAEARRLAEEVDGILDKYERSLKDYYAASPDTGNIDIKSAIFRMKSRNPRVIHAVLKHCAHLANRTEFRTALAGFLSRPEIDEQCAEVIASLPFDDSTRKLLALDSASNAENLPAGLILSLIGRDPDVIESFLLHIRPEDYAAVLRRWPAGRAMNSSVVRKLLDSDDARVLVPLLSLIKSSFPQSAAPNRKRLSELEGHSSAAVRAWAKKLV
;
A
#
# COMPACT_ATOMS: atom_id res chain seq x y z
N MET A 1 -28.12 11.81 -21.91
CA MET A 1 -28.06 12.29 -20.53
C MET A 1 -26.93 11.59 -19.72
N GLY A 2 -26.28 10.61 -20.31
CA GLY A 2 -25.18 9.88 -19.63
C GLY A 2 -25.66 9.04 -18.42
N LEU A 3 -26.88 8.60 -18.48
CA LEU A 3 -27.47 7.71 -17.49
C LEU A 3 -27.35 6.26 -17.97
N ASP A 4 -27.06 5.40 -17.01
CA ASP A 4 -26.98 3.96 -17.26
C ASP A 4 -28.36 3.32 -17.35
N ALA A 5 -28.42 2.09 -17.88
CA ALA A 5 -29.62 1.27 -17.84
C ALA A 5 -30.05 1.01 -16.38
N GLY A 6 -31.36 1.07 -16.13
CA GLY A 6 -31.93 0.97 -14.79
C GLY A 6 -31.82 2.25 -13.97
N ALA A 7 -31.57 3.40 -14.61
CA ALA A 7 -31.69 4.69 -13.96
C ALA A 7 -33.11 4.92 -13.48
N THR A 8 -33.26 5.30 -12.23
CA THR A 8 -34.56 5.62 -11.65
C THR A 8 -35.11 6.93 -12.18
N PRO A 9 -36.43 7.19 -12.08
CA PRO A 9 -37.00 8.50 -12.41
C PRO A 9 -36.32 9.68 -11.67
N GLU A 10 -35.78 9.42 -10.46
CA GLU A 10 -35.03 10.39 -9.66
C GLU A 10 -33.66 10.68 -10.27
N ASP A 11 -32.96 9.65 -10.73
CA ASP A 11 -31.66 9.79 -11.42
C ASP A 11 -31.78 10.60 -12.68
N ILE A 12 -32.86 10.35 -13.44
CA ILE A 12 -33.20 11.08 -14.67
C ILE A 12 -33.43 12.57 -14.36
N ARG A 13 -34.19 12.90 -13.30
CA ARG A 13 -34.41 14.27 -12.88
C ARG A 13 -33.11 14.95 -12.44
N THR A 14 -32.29 14.25 -11.68
CA THR A 14 -31.01 14.77 -11.17
C THR A 14 -30.04 15.04 -12.31
N ALA A 15 -29.88 14.10 -13.23
CA ALA A 15 -29.04 14.28 -14.42
C ALA A 15 -29.57 15.42 -15.33
N PHE A 16 -30.90 15.53 -15.52
CA PHE A 16 -31.46 16.63 -16.26
C PHE A 16 -31.14 17.97 -15.60
N ARG A 17 -31.35 18.13 -14.29
CA ARG A 17 -31.04 19.39 -13.56
C ARG A 17 -29.60 19.79 -13.70
N ARG A 18 -28.68 18.84 -13.61
CA ARG A 18 -27.24 19.09 -13.79
C ARG A 18 -26.95 19.57 -15.21
N LEU A 19 -27.38 18.83 -16.23
CA LEU A 19 -27.13 19.16 -17.64
C LEU A 19 -27.82 20.44 -18.06
N ALA A 20 -29.03 20.68 -17.54
CA ALA A 20 -29.76 21.92 -17.80
C ALA A 20 -29.05 23.15 -17.30
N ARG A 21 -28.36 23.08 -16.12
CA ARG A 21 -27.51 24.17 -15.59
C ARG A 21 -26.25 24.34 -16.42
N GLU A 22 -25.59 23.24 -16.78
CA GLU A 22 -24.33 23.26 -17.54
C GLU A 22 -24.53 23.77 -18.99
N LEU A 23 -25.67 23.45 -19.60
CA LEU A 23 -25.98 23.76 -21.01
C LEU A 23 -26.91 24.94 -21.18
N HIS A 24 -27.32 25.65 -20.11
CA HIS A 24 -28.26 26.77 -20.21
C HIS A 24 -27.69 27.87 -21.11
N PRO A 25 -28.52 28.42 -22.05
CA PRO A 25 -28.05 29.46 -22.96
C PRO A 25 -27.45 30.70 -22.28
N ASP A 26 -27.97 31.07 -21.10
CA ASP A 26 -27.45 32.20 -20.31
C ASP A 26 -26.05 31.95 -19.72
N VAL A 27 -25.68 30.66 -19.54
CA VAL A 27 -24.38 30.27 -19.00
C VAL A 27 -23.34 30.07 -20.11
N THR A 28 -23.74 29.45 -21.22
CA THR A 28 -22.83 29.00 -22.29
C THR A 28 -22.86 29.85 -23.56
N GLY A 29 -23.78 30.81 -23.65
CA GLY A 29 -24.01 31.58 -24.87
C GLY A 29 -24.68 30.76 -26.01
N GLN A 30 -24.91 31.40 -27.18
CA GLN A 30 -25.67 30.80 -28.27
C GLN A 30 -25.17 29.45 -28.83
N LYS A 31 -23.98 29.03 -28.51
CA LYS A 31 -23.38 27.78 -29.02
C LYS A 31 -23.95 26.49 -28.43
N SER A 32 -24.71 26.55 -27.35
CA SER A 32 -25.24 25.36 -26.65
C SER A 32 -26.73 25.08 -26.89
N ASP A 33 -27.42 25.92 -27.61
CA ASP A 33 -28.90 25.79 -27.82
C ASP A 33 -29.31 24.41 -28.39
N PHE A 34 -28.54 23.87 -29.32
CA PHE A 34 -28.81 22.55 -29.88
C PHE A 34 -28.70 21.42 -28.84
N ARG A 35 -27.63 21.42 -28.01
CA ARG A 35 -27.44 20.40 -26.97
C ARG A 35 -28.45 20.53 -25.84
N PHE A 36 -28.79 21.74 -25.46
CA PHE A 36 -29.85 22.01 -24.48
C PHE A 36 -31.22 21.49 -24.98
N LYS A 37 -31.58 21.75 -26.25
CA LYS A 37 -32.80 21.23 -26.86
C LYS A 37 -32.81 19.70 -26.92
N GLN A 38 -31.66 19.06 -27.23
CA GLN A 38 -31.55 17.58 -27.22
C GLN A 38 -31.81 17.01 -25.82
N VAL A 39 -31.17 17.59 -24.77
CA VAL A 39 -31.32 17.14 -23.38
C VAL A 39 -32.75 17.35 -22.89
N THR A 40 -33.36 18.49 -23.23
CA THR A 40 -34.77 18.81 -22.87
C THR A 40 -35.74 17.87 -23.61
N GLY A 41 -35.52 17.60 -24.89
CA GLY A 41 -36.31 16.64 -25.66
C GLY A 41 -36.21 15.23 -25.06
N ALA A 42 -35.00 14.74 -24.76
CA ALA A 42 -34.81 13.45 -24.13
C ALA A 42 -35.49 13.34 -22.75
N TYR A 43 -35.38 14.40 -21.94
CA TYR A 43 -36.06 14.45 -20.64
C TYR A 43 -37.58 14.41 -20.77
N ASN A 44 -38.15 15.20 -21.70
CA ASN A 44 -39.59 15.22 -21.95
C ASN A 44 -40.17 13.87 -22.44
N ALA A 45 -39.33 13.09 -23.13
CA ALA A 45 -39.75 11.75 -23.59
C ALA A 45 -39.88 10.74 -22.45
N VAL A 46 -39.11 10.92 -21.32
CA VAL A 46 -39.03 9.92 -20.23
C VAL A 46 -39.54 10.42 -18.88
N LYS A 47 -39.80 11.71 -18.72
CA LYS A 47 -40.15 12.32 -17.41
C LYS A 47 -41.41 11.81 -16.73
N GLY A 48 -42.31 11.19 -17.49
CA GLY A 48 -43.59 10.68 -16.98
C GLY A 48 -43.62 9.16 -16.82
N LEU A 49 -42.54 8.48 -17.20
CA LEU A 49 -42.47 7.02 -17.14
C LEU A 49 -42.16 6.53 -15.73
N THR A 50 -42.80 5.41 -15.37
CA THR A 50 -42.49 4.66 -14.16
C THR A 50 -41.17 3.90 -14.33
N ALA A 51 -40.58 3.39 -13.24
CA ALA A 51 -39.38 2.56 -13.30
C ALA A 51 -39.61 1.31 -14.17
N GLU A 52 -40.78 0.69 -14.08
CA GLU A 52 -41.17 -0.50 -14.87
C GLU A 52 -41.27 -0.19 -16.38
N GLU A 53 -41.83 0.95 -16.73
CA GLU A 53 -41.92 1.41 -18.13
C GLU A 53 -40.54 1.78 -18.70
N LEU A 54 -39.66 2.36 -17.90
CA LEU A 54 -38.26 2.63 -18.27
C LEU A 54 -37.46 1.34 -18.47
N ASP A 55 -37.67 0.35 -17.61
CA ASP A 55 -37.07 -0.97 -17.75
C ASP A 55 -37.58 -1.70 -19.01
N ALA A 56 -38.89 -1.59 -19.32
CA ALA A 56 -39.44 -2.17 -20.51
C ALA A 56 -38.89 -1.57 -21.81
N LEU A 57 -38.61 -0.26 -21.85
CA LEU A 57 -37.96 0.41 -22.99
C LEU A 57 -36.54 -0.08 -23.27
N THR A 58 -35.89 -0.65 -22.27
CA THR A 58 -34.51 -1.12 -22.35
C THR A 58 -34.40 -2.65 -22.44
N ALA A 59 -35.50 -3.38 -22.25
CA ALA A 59 -35.56 -4.84 -22.17
C ALA A 59 -35.02 -5.58 -23.39
N ASP A 60 -35.20 -5.02 -24.58
CA ASP A 60 -34.84 -5.66 -25.86
C ASP A 60 -33.37 -5.38 -26.28
N ASN A 61 -32.57 -4.68 -25.47
CA ASN A 61 -31.19 -4.37 -25.81
C ASN A 61 -30.20 -5.21 -25.02
N PRO A 62 -29.44 -6.13 -25.67
CA PRO A 62 -28.46 -7.01 -24.98
C PRO A 62 -27.43 -6.29 -24.12
N ALA A 63 -27.09 -5.04 -24.48
CA ALA A 63 -26.13 -4.23 -23.67
C ALA A 63 -26.71 -3.89 -22.29
N TYR A 64 -28.02 -3.78 -22.17
CA TYR A 64 -28.66 -3.49 -20.88
C TYR A 64 -28.78 -4.73 -19.99
N GLU A 65 -28.90 -5.93 -20.56
CA GLU A 65 -28.84 -7.17 -19.78
C GLU A 65 -27.46 -7.33 -19.09
N LEU A 66 -26.39 -7.10 -19.83
CA LEU A 66 -25.02 -7.14 -19.26
C LEU A 66 -24.83 -6.12 -18.13
N ILE A 67 -25.35 -4.92 -18.28
CA ILE A 67 -25.27 -3.87 -17.24
C ILE A 67 -26.12 -4.26 -16.02
N ARG A 68 -27.30 -4.85 -16.23
CA ARG A 68 -28.17 -5.33 -15.15
C ARG A 68 -27.51 -6.46 -14.36
N GLU A 69 -26.93 -7.43 -15.05
CA GLU A 69 -26.16 -8.51 -14.40
C GLU A 69 -24.96 -8.00 -13.62
N HIS A 70 -24.21 -7.04 -14.19
CA HIS A 70 -23.05 -6.45 -13.50
C HIS A 70 -23.48 -5.75 -12.21
N ARG A 71 -24.55 -4.96 -12.24
CA ARG A 71 -25.11 -4.28 -11.05
C ARG A 71 -25.61 -5.27 -10.00
N GLN A 72 -26.26 -6.36 -10.42
CA GLN A 72 -26.68 -7.41 -9.50
C GLN A 72 -25.49 -8.06 -8.80
N ARG A 73 -24.43 -8.39 -9.55
CA ARG A 73 -23.19 -8.93 -8.98
C ARG A 73 -22.51 -7.95 -8.04
N GLU A 74 -22.48 -6.66 -8.38
CA GLU A 74 -21.94 -5.63 -7.49
C GLU A 74 -22.76 -5.47 -6.20
N ALA A 75 -24.08 -5.48 -6.30
CA ALA A 75 -24.96 -5.39 -5.14
C ALA A 75 -24.82 -6.61 -4.23
N GLU A 76 -24.69 -7.80 -4.81
CA GLU A 76 -24.45 -9.06 -4.08
C GLU A 76 -23.07 -9.06 -3.43
N ALA A 77 -22.03 -8.59 -4.13
CA ALA A 77 -20.69 -8.45 -3.58
C ALA A 77 -20.64 -7.46 -2.40
N ARG A 78 -21.37 -6.33 -2.49
CA ARG A 78 -21.48 -5.38 -1.37
C ARG A 78 -22.20 -6.00 -0.17
N ARG A 79 -23.30 -6.72 -0.40
CA ARG A 79 -24.03 -7.41 0.67
C ARG A 79 -23.16 -8.45 1.36
N LEU A 80 -22.42 -9.24 0.60
CA LEU A 80 -21.47 -10.21 1.14
C LEU A 80 -20.34 -9.53 1.94
N ALA A 81 -19.82 -8.40 1.46
CA ALA A 81 -18.81 -7.62 2.17
C ALA A 81 -19.34 -7.09 3.51
N GLU A 82 -20.57 -6.56 3.54
CA GLU A 82 -21.23 -6.09 4.78
C GLU A 82 -21.49 -7.24 5.76
N GLU A 83 -21.88 -8.41 5.27
CA GLU A 83 -22.08 -9.61 6.10
C GLU A 83 -20.76 -10.09 6.72
N VAL A 84 -19.69 -10.12 5.93
CA VAL A 84 -18.33 -10.46 6.38
C VAL A 84 -17.86 -9.44 7.42
N ASP A 85 -18.01 -8.14 7.18
CA ASP A 85 -17.66 -7.09 8.14
C ASP A 85 -18.45 -7.24 9.46
N GLY A 86 -19.74 -7.57 9.38
CA GLY A 86 -20.56 -7.84 10.56
C GLY A 86 -20.09 -9.06 11.39
N ILE A 87 -19.63 -10.12 10.72
CA ILE A 87 -19.03 -11.30 11.38
C ILE A 87 -17.70 -10.91 12.04
N LEU A 88 -16.87 -10.13 11.36
CA LEU A 88 -15.59 -9.66 11.86
C LEU A 88 -15.73 -8.75 13.08
N ASP A 89 -16.70 -7.84 13.07
CA ASP A 89 -17.01 -6.97 14.23
C ASP A 89 -17.52 -7.75 15.45
N LYS A 90 -18.29 -8.81 15.22
CA LYS A 90 -18.69 -9.73 16.30
C LYS A 90 -17.49 -10.49 16.87
N TYR A 91 -16.59 -10.92 16.00
CA TYR A 91 -15.39 -11.63 16.41
C TYR A 91 -14.43 -10.72 17.19
N GLU A 92 -14.23 -9.46 16.72
CA GLU A 92 -13.44 -8.46 17.46
C GLU A 92 -14.03 -8.12 18.83
N ARG A 93 -15.36 -7.97 18.93
CA ARG A 93 -16.03 -7.78 20.23
C ARG A 93 -15.83 -8.97 21.14
N SER A 94 -16.04 -10.19 20.64
CA SER A 94 -15.80 -11.42 21.41
C SER A 94 -14.35 -11.54 21.89
N LEU A 95 -13.37 -11.08 21.09
CA LEU A 95 -11.97 -11.02 21.49
C LEU A 95 -11.73 -9.99 22.60
N LYS A 96 -12.30 -8.78 22.46
CA LYS A 96 -12.22 -7.74 23.51
C LYS A 96 -12.83 -8.22 24.82
N ASP A 97 -14.00 -8.85 24.75
CA ASP A 97 -14.70 -9.38 25.92
C ASP A 97 -13.91 -10.52 26.59
N TYR A 98 -13.31 -11.41 25.79
CA TYR A 98 -12.44 -12.47 26.28
C TYR A 98 -11.20 -11.92 27.01
N TYR A 99 -10.58 -10.88 26.49
CA TYR A 99 -9.40 -10.25 27.12
C TYR A 99 -9.80 -9.36 28.30
N ALA A 100 -10.96 -8.73 28.29
CA ALA A 100 -11.48 -7.97 29.42
C ALA A 100 -11.93 -8.86 30.58
N ALA A 101 -12.43 -10.06 30.27
CA ALA A 101 -12.88 -11.04 31.29
C ALA A 101 -11.74 -11.87 31.90
N SER A 102 -10.52 -11.79 31.35
CA SER A 102 -9.33 -12.44 31.93
C SER A 102 -8.60 -11.44 32.82
N PRO A 103 -8.90 -11.38 34.13
CA PRO A 103 -8.31 -10.37 35.02
C PRO A 103 -6.82 -10.53 35.25
N ASP A 104 -6.20 -11.56 34.69
CA ASP A 104 -4.85 -11.94 35.09
C ASP A 104 -3.78 -11.63 34.04
N THR A 105 -4.07 -11.21 32.84
CA THR A 105 -2.92 -10.87 31.99
C THR A 105 -3.32 -10.18 30.69
N GLY A 106 -4.01 -9.55 30.24
CA GLY A 106 -4.05 -8.94 28.89
C GLY A 106 -3.09 -9.59 27.85
N ASN A 107 -2.56 -10.76 28.16
CA ASN A 107 -1.50 -11.50 27.46
C ASN A 107 -2.08 -12.73 26.79
N ILE A 108 -1.95 -12.81 25.50
CA ILE A 108 -2.36 -13.98 24.72
C ILE A 108 -1.31 -15.10 24.89
N ASP A 109 -1.74 -16.36 24.96
CA ASP A 109 -0.82 -17.48 24.92
C ASP A 109 -0.19 -17.64 23.51
N ILE A 110 1.03 -18.18 23.47
CA ILE A 110 1.83 -18.25 22.24
C ILE A 110 1.17 -19.10 21.13
N LYS A 111 0.47 -20.19 21.49
CA LYS A 111 -0.18 -21.07 20.49
C LYS A 111 -1.35 -20.36 19.84
N SER A 112 -2.16 -19.67 20.64
CA SER A 112 -3.28 -18.86 20.17
C SER A 112 -2.80 -17.69 19.32
N ALA A 113 -1.70 -17.02 19.72
CA ALA A 113 -1.09 -15.95 18.92
C ALA A 113 -0.66 -16.46 17.54
N ILE A 114 0.14 -17.53 17.50
CA ILE A 114 0.63 -18.13 16.24
C ILE A 114 -0.53 -18.61 15.35
N PHE A 115 -1.54 -19.25 15.94
CA PHE A 115 -2.69 -19.71 15.16
C PHE A 115 -3.42 -18.55 14.48
N ARG A 116 -3.70 -17.47 15.23
CA ARG A 116 -4.43 -16.31 14.72
C ARG A 116 -3.62 -15.46 13.74
N MET A 117 -2.31 -15.42 13.86
CA MET A 117 -1.43 -14.77 12.89
C MET A 117 -1.47 -15.44 11.50
N LYS A 118 -1.98 -16.68 11.38
CA LYS A 118 -2.24 -17.34 10.09
C LYS A 118 -3.49 -16.80 9.38
N SER A 119 -4.32 -16.00 10.05
CA SER A 119 -5.49 -15.36 9.44
C SER A 119 -5.09 -14.52 8.22
N ARG A 120 -5.98 -14.42 7.25
CA ARG A 120 -5.87 -13.46 6.14
C ARG A 120 -6.49 -12.10 6.46
N ASN A 121 -7.22 -12.02 7.58
CA ASN A 121 -7.86 -10.78 8.00
C ASN A 121 -6.89 -9.91 8.83
N PRO A 122 -6.49 -8.72 8.33
CA PRO A 122 -5.57 -7.85 9.03
C PRO A 122 -6.09 -7.38 10.38
N ARG A 123 -7.39 -7.17 10.54
CA ARG A 123 -8.00 -6.76 11.83
C ARG A 123 -7.77 -7.80 12.94
N VAL A 124 -7.89 -9.10 12.60
CA VAL A 124 -7.62 -10.19 13.56
C VAL A 124 -6.16 -10.20 13.97
N ILE A 125 -5.26 -10.05 13.00
CA ILE A 125 -3.82 -10.02 13.24
C ILE A 125 -3.45 -8.81 14.10
N HIS A 126 -3.94 -7.62 13.74
CA HIS A 126 -3.72 -6.39 14.49
C HIS A 126 -4.19 -6.49 15.94
N ALA A 127 -5.42 -7.02 16.17
CA ALA A 127 -5.94 -7.23 17.52
C ALA A 127 -5.04 -8.16 18.34
N VAL A 128 -4.54 -9.23 17.74
CA VAL A 128 -3.64 -10.19 18.40
C VAL A 128 -2.27 -9.56 18.71
N LEU A 129 -1.67 -8.87 17.75
CA LEU A 129 -0.34 -8.26 17.89
C LEU A 129 -0.27 -7.28 19.07
N LYS A 130 -1.34 -6.52 19.33
CA LYS A 130 -1.44 -5.61 20.49
C LYS A 130 -1.23 -6.29 21.85
N HIS A 131 -1.51 -7.58 21.95
CA HIS A 131 -1.40 -8.36 23.19
C HIS A 131 -0.18 -9.28 23.22
N CYS A 132 0.77 -9.13 22.24
CA CYS A 132 1.92 -10.02 22.09
C CYS A 132 3.24 -9.44 22.61
N ALA A 133 3.25 -8.27 23.25
CA ALA A 133 4.51 -7.64 23.71
C ALA A 133 5.36 -8.58 24.58
N HIS A 134 4.76 -9.38 25.46
CA HIS A 134 5.43 -10.37 26.30
C HIS A 134 5.99 -11.58 25.53
N LEU A 135 5.55 -11.78 24.28
CA LEU A 135 6.02 -12.86 23.40
C LEU A 135 7.13 -12.39 22.42
N ALA A 136 7.42 -11.10 22.38
CA ALA A 136 8.26 -10.49 21.36
C ALA A 136 9.59 -11.23 21.12
N ASN A 137 10.23 -11.71 22.20
CA ASN A 137 11.53 -12.38 22.15
C ASN A 137 11.45 -13.93 22.19
N ARG A 138 10.25 -14.49 22.01
CA ARG A 138 10.09 -15.95 21.91
C ARG A 138 10.38 -16.42 20.49
N THR A 139 11.19 -17.45 20.36
CA THR A 139 11.62 -17.99 19.04
C THR A 139 10.43 -18.40 18.17
N GLU A 140 9.43 -19.07 18.76
CA GLU A 140 8.25 -19.53 18.02
C GLU A 140 7.41 -18.36 17.50
N PHE A 141 7.32 -17.28 18.31
CA PHE A 141 6.60 -16.07 17.91
C PHE A 141 7.36 -15.31 16.82
N ARG A 142 8.68 -15.18 16.94
CA ARG A 142 9.55 -14.61 15.90
C ARG A 142 9.39 -15.35 14.57
N THR A 143 9.39 -16.68 14.59
CA THR A 143 9.21 -17.49 13.36
C THR A 143 7.84 -17.25 12.73
N ALA A 144 6.79 -17.12 13.54
CA ALA A 144 5.46 -16.81 13.03
C ALA A 144 5.38 -15.39 12.46
N LEU A 145 6.06 -14.40 13.09
CA LEU A 145 6.18 -13.04 12.58
C LEU A 145 6.94 -13.01 11.24
N ALA A 146 8.06 -13.73 11.14
CA ALA A 146 8.80 -13.83 9.89
C ALA A 146 7.92 -14.39 8.76
N GLY A 147 7.14 -15.41 9.04
CA GLY A 147 6.15 -15.95 8.08
C GLY A 147 5.04 -14.95 7.73
N PHE A 148 4.63 -14.10 8.67
CA PHE A 148 3.69 -13.01 8.39
C PHE A 148 4.34 -11.94 7.50
N LEU A 149 5.55 -11.50 7.81
CA LEU A 149 6.30 -10.49 7.06
C LEU A 149 6.76 -10.95 5.66
N SER A 150 6.65 -12.24 5.37
CA SER A 150 6.92 -12.80 4.02
C SER A 150 5.70 -12.73 3.09
N ARG A 151 4.57 -12.17 3.52
CA ARG A 151 3.38 -12.01 2.68
C ARG A 151 3.56 -10.87 1.67
N PRO A 152 2.88 -10.93 0.50
CA PRO A 152 3.00 -9.91 -0.54
C PRO A 152 2.43 -8.54 -0.11
N GLU A 153 1.50 -8.54 0.83
CA GLU A 153 0.89 -7.31 1.36
C GLU A 153 0.88 -7.35 2.89
N ILE A 154 1.41 -6.31 3.50
CA ILE A 154 1.43 -6.11 4.94
C ILE A 154 0.58 -4.88 5.27
N ASP A 155 -0.46 -5.10 6.04
CA ASP A 155 -1.31 -4.03 6.55
C ASP A 155 -0.51 -3.04 7.41
N GLU A 156 -0.71 -1.74 7.16
CA GLU A 156 0.07 -0.68 7.78
C GLU A 156 -0.10 -0.62 9.30
N GLN A 157 -1.32 -0.86 9.79
CA GLN A 157 -1.60 -0.89 11.24
C GLN A 157 -0.90 -2.08 11.92
N CYS A 158 -0.88 -3.25 11.26
CA CYS A 158 -0.12 -4.40 11.75
C CYS A 158 1.38 -4.09 11.78
N ALA A 159 1.91 -3.44 10.76
CA ALA A 159 3.31 -3.04 10.69
C ALA A 159 3.70 -2.07 11.81
N GLU A 160 2.87 -1.08 12.12
CA GLU A 160 3.08 -0.14 13.23
C GLU A 160 3.14 -0.86 14.59
N VAL A 161 2.22 -1.79 14.83
CA VAL A 161 2.25 -2.57 16.08
C VAL A 161 3.51 -3.43 16.16
N ILE A 162 3.91 -4.10 15.07
CA ILE A 162 5.14 -4.90 15.04
C ILE A 162 6.37 -4.01 15.31
N ALA A 163 6.42 -2.81 14.70
CA ALA A 163 7.51 -1.86 14.90
C ALA A 163 7.62 -1.38 16.36
N SER A 164 6.53 -1.40 17.11
CA SER A 164 6.45 -1.02 18.52
C SER A 164 6.74 -2.16 19.52
N LEU A 165 6.82 -3.41 19.05
CA LEU A 165 7.09 -4.54 19.94
C LEU A 165 8.49 -4.45 20.56
N PRO A 166 8.63 -4.83 21.86
CA PRO A 166 9.88 -4.70 22.60
C PRO A 166 10.87 -5.84 22.28
N PHE A 167 11.33 -5.88 21.02
CA PHE A 167 12.35 -6.83 20.61
C PHE A 167 13.72 -6.52 21.26
N ASP A 168 14.38 -7.55 21.75
CA ASP A 168 15.82 -7.45 22.01
C ASP A 168 16.61 -7.36 20.68
N ASP A 169 17.88 -6.96 20.77
CA ASP A 169 18.70 -6.72 19.57
C ASP A 169 18.90 -8.01 18.75
N SER A 170 19.02 -9.17 19.43
CA SER A 170 19.17 -10.47 18.78
C SER A 170 17.92 -10.86 17.99
N THR A 171 16.77 -10.80 18.63
CA THR A 171 15.47 -11.13 17.99
C THR A 171 15.18 -10.17 16.85
N ARG A 172 15.42 -8.86 17.04
CA ARG A 172 15.26 -7.84 16.00
C ARG A 172 16.13 -8.13 14.79
N LYS A 173 17.43 -8.42 15.02
CA LYS A 173 18.37 -8.77 13.95
C LYS A 173 17.91 -10.01 13.17
N LEU A 174 17.54 -11.07 13.85
CA LEU A 174 17.08 -12.30 13.21
C LEU A 174 15.79 -12.07 12.42
N LEU A 175 14.80 -11.37 13.00
CA LEU A 175 13.54 -11.05 12.31
C LEU A 175 13.80 -10.18 11.06
N ALA A 176 14.70 -9.22 11.17
CA ALA A 176 15.10 -8.38 10.05
C ALA A 176 15.72 -9.21 8.92
N LEU A 177 16.68 -10.07 9.23
CA LEU A 177 17.32 -10.94 8.23
C LEU A 177 16.33 -11.90 7.57
N ASP A 178 15.41 -12.49 8.36
CA ASP A 178 14.37 -13.40 7.86
C ASP A 178 13.39 -12.68 6.91
N SER A 179 13.17 -11.37 7.08
CA SER A 179 12.22 -10.58 6.27
C SER A 179 12.86 -9.75 5.15
N ALA A 180 14.18 -9.67 5.08
CA ALA A 180 14.90 -8.81 4.13
C ALA A 180 14.58 -9.11 2.66
N SER A 181 14.36 -10.39 2.30
CA SER A 181 14.01 -10.78 0.93
C SER A 181 12.63 -10.28 0.47
N ASN A 182 11.77 -9.87 1.40
CA ASN A 182 10.44 -9.32 1.11
C ASN A 182 10.37 -7.80 1.38
N ALA A 183 11.50 -7.13 1.50
CA ALA A 183 11.58 -5.73 1.94
C ALA A 183 10.81 -4.75 1.03
N GLU A 184 10.66 -5.05 -0.25
CA GLU A 184 9.87 -4.24 -1.18
C GLU A 184 8.37 -4.15 -0.81
N ASN A 185 7.86 -5.15 -0.09
CA ASN A 185 6.46 -5.23 0.34
C ASN A 185 6.25 -4.71 1.77
N LEU A 186 7.33 -4.36 2.48
CA LEU A 186 7.24 -3.86 3.85
C LEU A 186 7.04 -2.34 3.89
N PRO A 187 6.19 -1.81 4.77
CA PRO A 187 6.11 -0.38 5.04
C PRO A 187 7.46 0.18 5.52
N ALA A 188 7.84 1.38 5.03
CA ALA A 188 9.11 2.03 5.34
C ALA A 188 9.35 2.19 6.86
N GLY A 189 8.30 2.52 7.62
CA GLY A 189 8.38 2.64 9.09
C GLY A 189 8.81 1.35 9.77
N LEU A 190 8.29 0.21 9.31
CA LEU A 190 8.66 -1.11 9.82
C LEU A 190 10.10 -1.47 9.43
N ILE A 191 10.50 -1.24 8.17
CA ILE A 191 11.89 -1.43 7.73
C ILE A 191 12.83 -0.69 8.65
N LEU A 192 12.60 0.62 8.87
CA LEU A 192 13.45 1.45 9.71
C LEU A 192 13.49 1.01 11.18
N SER A 193 12.41 0.43 11.69
CA SER A 193 12.36 -0.15 13.04
C SER A 193 13.22 -1.42 13.14
N LEU A 194 13.16 -2.29 12.14
CA LEU A 194 13.86 -3.57 12.12
C LEU A 194 15.38 -3.44 11.90
N ILE A 195 15.79 -2.61 10.94
CA ILE A 195 17.22 -2.51 10.55
C ILE A 195 18.13 -1.91 11.64
N GLY A 196 17.58 -1.08 12.52
CA GLY A 196 18.39 -0.42 13.55
C GLY A 196 19.58 0.34 12.97
N ARG A 197 20.81 -0.02 13.43
CA ARG A 197 22.10 0.47 12.92
C ARG A 197 23.08 -0.68 12.63
N ASP A 198 22.59 -1.90 12.50
CA ASP A 198 23.41 -3.06 12.18
C ASP A 198 23.76 -3.07 10.68
N PRO A 199 25.04 -2.98 10.30
CA PRO A 199 25.45 -2.90 8.90
C PRO A 199 25.07 -4.15 8.09
N ASP A 200 25.15 -5.34 8.68
CA ASP A 200 24.84 -6.59 7.99
C ASP A 200 23.35 -6.67 7.67
N VAL A 201 22.49 -6.18 8.58
CA VAL A 201 21.04 -6.07 8.38
C VAL A 201 20.73 -5.03 7.32
N ILE A 202 21.35 -3.85 7.39
CA ILE A 202 21.15 -2.78 6.40
C ILE A 202 21.52 -3.30 4.99
N GLU A 203 22.68 -3.96 4.84
CA GLU A 203 23.12 -4.53 3.56
C GLU A 203 22.12 -5.52 2.98
N SER A 204 21.55 -6.40 3.81
CA SER A 204 20.55 -7.37 3.33
C SER A 204 19.27 -6.71 2.84
N PHE A 205 18.83 -5.63 3.50
CA PHE A 205 17.66 -4.87 3.04
C PHE A 205 17.93 -4.07 1.76
N LEU A 206 19.11 -3.45 1.62
CA LEU A 206 19.47 -2.64 0.44
C LEU A 206 19.38 -3.39 -0.88
N LEU A 207 19.35 -4.70 -0.88
CA LEU A 207 19.21 -5.51 -2.09
C LEU A 207 17.76 -5.70 -2.55
N HIS A 208 16.79 -5.35 -1.69
CA HIS A 208 15.37 -5.71 -1.89
C HIS A 208 14.38 -4.58 -1.57
N ILE A 209 14.82 -3.42 -1.06
CA ILE A 209 13.92 -2.28 -0.78
C ILE A 209 13.54 -1.53 -2.03
N ARG A 210 12.44 -0.77 -1.94
CA ARG A 210 11.99 0.13 -3.02
C ARG A 210 12.95 1.30 -3.18
N PRO A 211 13.08 1.86 -4.41
CA PRO A 211 13.97 2.98 -4.69
C PRO A 211 13.75 4.21 -3.80
N GLU A 212 12.52 4.52 -3.41
CA GLU A 212 12.19 5.63 -2.52
C GLU A 212 12.71 5.49 -1.08
N ASP A 213 12.93 4.26 -0.62
CA ASP A 213 13.33 3.98 0.76
C ASP A 213 14.86 4.05 0.98
N TYR A 214 15.66 4.00 -0.11
CA TYR A 214 17.13 3.98 0.00
C TYR A 214 17.70 5.14 0.81
N ALA A 215 17.22 6.35 0.60
CA ALA A 215 17.74 7.52 1.31
C ALA A 215 17.51 7.42 2.84
N ALA A 216 16.39 6.85 3.26
CA ALA A 216 16.06 6.67 4.66
C ALA A 216 16.92 5.56 5.32
N VAL A 217 17.08 4.44 4.61
CA VAL A 217 17.85 3.29 5.06
C VAL A 217 19.35 3.61 5.12
N LEU A 218 19.92 4.24 4.09
CA LEU A 218 21.33 4.61 4.04
C LEU A 218 21.71 5.66 5.09
N ARG A 219 20.78 6.50 5.53
CA ARG A 219 21.02 7.40 6.68
C ARG A 219 21.24 6.67 8.01
N ARG A 220 20.86 5.41 8.12
CA ARG A 220 21.11 4.56 9.29
C ARG A 220 22.50 3.92 9.26
N TRP A 221 23.20 4.01 8.13
CA TRP A 221 24.53 3.42 7.99
C TRP A 221 25.49 3.98 9.05
N PRO A 222 26.20 3.11 9.79
CA PRO A 222 27.13 3.57 10.83
C PRO A 222 28.34 4.27 10.21
N ALA A 223 28.71 5.43 10.78
CA ALA A 223 29.85 6.20 10.31
C ALA A 223 31.17 5.39 10.43
N GLY A 224 32.03 5.52 9.42
CA GLY A 224 33.33 4.85 9.38
C GLY A 224 33.31 3.34 9.07
N ARG A 225 32.13 2.75 8.90
CA ARG A 225 32.01 1.35 8.49
C ARG A 225 32.00 1.26 6.96
N ALA A 226 32.86 0.42 6.39
CA ALA A 226 32.85 0.12 4.97
C ALA A 226 31.65 -0.81 4.64
N MET A 227 30.97 -0.54 3.51
CA MET A 227 29.95 -1.41 2.95
C MET A 227 30.60 -2.53 2.14
N ASN A 228 29.99 -3.70 2.11
CA ASN A 228 30.47 -4.81 1.30
C ASN A 228 30.61 -4.40 -0.17
N SER A 229 31.76 -4.68 -0.78
CA SER A 229 32.06 -4.27 -2.14
C SER A 229 31.13 -4.85 -3.20
N SER A 230 30.57 -6.04 -2.95
CA SER A 230 29.57 -6.65 -3.85
C SER A 230 28.25 -5.91 -3.79
N VAL A 231 27.82 -5.46 -2.60
CA VAL A 231 26.62 -4.66 -2.41
C VAL A 231 26.79 -3.30 -3.08
N VAL A 232 27.90 -2.61 -2.82
CA VAL A 232 28.20 -1.32 -3.46
C VAL A 232 28.15 -1.42 -4.99
N ARG A 233 28.78 -2.47 -5.56
CA ARG A 233 28.76 -2.68 -7.02
C ARG A 233 27.35 -2.88 -7.54
N LYS A 234 26.57 -3.76 -6.90
CA LYS A 234 25.19 -4.03 -7.30
C LYS A 234 24.31 -2.78 -7.25
N LEU A 235 24.48 -1.93 -6.25
CA LEU A 235 23.75 -0.67 -6.13
C LEU A 235 24.21 0.37 -7.15
N LEU A 236 25.51 0.43 -7.48
CA LEU A 236 26.02 1.30 -8.53
C LEU A 236 25.56 0.89 -9.94
N ASP A 237 25.18 -0.36 -10.15
CA ASP A 237 24.62 -0.84 -11.43
C ASP A 237 23.18 -0.34 -11.66
N SER A 238 22.52 0.21 -10.65
CA SER A 238 21.21 0.87 -10.81
C SER A 238 21.32 2.12 -11.69
N ASP A 239 20.24 2.41 -12.42
CA ASP A 239 20.07 3.67 -13.17
C ASP A 239 19.08 4.63 -12.47
N ASP A 240 18.60 4.27 -11.26
CA ASP A 240 17.66 5.11 -10.50
C ASP A 240 18.42 6.13 -9.64
N ALA A 241 18.18 7.41 -9.88
CA ALA A 241 18.79 8.49 -9.12
C ALA A 241 18.46 8.45 -7.63
N ARG A 242 17.30 7.87 -7.22
CA ARG A 242 16.88 7.71 -5.81
C ARG A 242 17.78 6.72 -5.08
N VAL A 243 18.36 5.76 -5.79
CA VAL A 243 19.35 4.81 -5.28
C VAL A 243 20.75 5.41 -5.30
N LEU A 244 21.15 5.96 -6.46
CA LEU A 244 22.52 6.42 -6.71
C LEU A 244 22.90 7.65 -5.89
N VAL A 245 22.05 8.66 -5.77
CA VAL A 245 22.40 9.91 -5.06
C VAL A 245 22.75 9.68 -3.60
N PRO A 246 21.94 8.99 -2.79
CA PRO A 246 22.29 8.71 -1.40
C PRO A 246 23.50 7.77 -1.27
N LEU A 247 23.66 6.79 -2.16
CA LEU A 247 24.81 5.91 -2.17
C LEU A 247 26.12 6.67 -2.45
N LEU A 248 26.18 7.48 -3.53
CA LEU A 248 27.36 8.27 -3.90
C LEU A 248 27.74 9.26 -2.79
N SER A 249 26.75 9.89 -2.16
CA SER A 249 26.96 10.74 -1.00
C SER A 249 27.58 9.98 0.16
N LEU A 250 27.09 8.78 0.44
CA LEU A 250 27.60 7.94 1.52
C LEU A 250 29.02 7.41 1.24
N ILE A 251 29.31 6.99 -0.01
CA ILE A 251 30.66 6.59 -0.43
C ILE A 251 31.66 7.72 -0.14
N LYS A 252 31.32 8.96 -0.51
CA LYS A 252 32.21 10.10 -0.27
C LYS A 252 32.43 10.38 1.21
N SER A 253 31.38 10.31 2.01
CA SER A 253 31.42 10.73 3.41
C SER A 253 31.95 9.64 4.37
N SER A 254 31.64 8.36 4.09
CA SER A 254 31.85 7.29 5.06
C SER A 254 32.85 6.22 4.63
N PHE A 255 33.01 5.96 3.35
CA PHE A 255 33.94 4.94 2.84
C PHE A 255 34.53 5.27 1.45
N PRO A 256 35.30 6.37 1.34
CA PRO A 256 35.84 6.85 0.06
C PRO A 256 36.74 5.82 -0.65
N GLN A 257 37.32 4.87 0.10
CA GLN A 257 38.10 3.76 -0.46
C GLN A 257 37.32 2.88 -1.44
N SER A 258 36.00 2.87 -1.36
CA SER A 258 35.14 2.12 -2.30
C SER A 258 35.04 2.80 -3.69
N ALA A 259 35.50 4.04 -3.85
CA ALA A 259 35.49 4.72 -5.13
C ALA A 259 36.53 4.13 -6.10
N ALA A 260 37.74 3.86 -5.64
CA ALA A 260 38.83 3.36 -6.48
C ALA A 260 38.48 2.08 -7.27
N PRO A 261 37.97 0.99 -6.64
CA PRO A 261 37.62 -0.22 -7.36
C PRO A 261 36.41 -0.05 -8.30
N ASN A 262 35.61 1.00 -8.11
CA ASN A 262 34.41 1.28 -8.91
C ASN A 262 34.61 2.45 -9.90
N ARG A 263 35.84 2.91 -10.12
CA ARG A 263 36.18 4.11 -10.91
C ARG A 263 35.56 4.09 -12.32
N LYS A 264 35.60 2.94 -12.98
CA LYS A 264 35.01 2.80 -14.33
C LYS A 264 33.53 3.13 -14.31
N ARG A 265 32.76 2.52 -13.40
CA ARG A 265 31.32 2.77 -13.29
C ARG A 265 31.03 4.21 -12.86
N LEU A 266 31.79 4.77 -11.96
CA LEU A 266 31.67 6.18 -11.55
C LEU A 266 31.88 7.14 -12.73
N SER A 267 32.87 6.88 -13.62
CA SER A 267 33.06 7.66 -14.83
C SER A 267 31.89 7.54 -15.81
N GLU A 268 31.29 6.37 -15.95
CA GLU A 268 30.08 6.18 -16.75
C GLU A 268 28.90 7.01 -16.20
N LEU A 269 28.77 7.11 -14.87
CA LEU A 269 27.73 7.90 -14.21
C LEU A 269 27.90 9.42 -14.40
N GLU A 270 29.05 9.92 -14.87
CA GLU A 270 29.19 11.31 -15.29
C GLU A 270 28.31 11.66 -16.51
N GLY A 271 27.91 10.66 -17.29
CA GLY A 271 26.95 10.76 -18.40
C GLY A 271 25.50 10.51 -18.02
N HIS A 272 25.19 10.26 -16.75
CA HIS A 272 23.83 9.89 -16.30
C HIS A 272 22.80 10.98 -16.59
N SER A 273 21.53 10.60 -16.84
CA SER A 273 20.42 11.55 -17.11
C SER A 273 20.20 12.56 -15.97
N SER A 274 20.28 12.12 -14.71
CA SER A 274 20.13 12.96 -13.52
C SER A 274 21.33 13.87 -13.28
N ALA A 275 21.10 15.18 -13.20
CA ALA A 275 22.14 16.17 -12.88
C ALA A 275 22.76 15.95 -11.49
N ALA A 276 21.97 15.49 -10.51
CA ALA A 276 22.45 15.19 -9.17
C ALA A 276 23.43 14.01 -9.16
N VAL A 277 23.15 12.94 -9.92
CA VAL A 277 24.05 11.79 -10.08
C VAL A 277 25.36 12.22 -10.73
N ARG A 278 25.30 12.97 -11.83
CA ARG A 278 26.51 13.51 -12.51
C ARG A 278 27.37 14.33 -11.56
N ALA A 279 26.76 15.21 -10.77
CA ALA A 279 27.47 16.07 -9.83
C ALA A 279 28.18 15.27 -8.71
N TRP A 280 27.56 14.19 -8.22
CA TRP A 280 28.19 13.31 -7.23
C TRP A 280 29.27 12.42 -7.83
N ALA A 281 29.05 11.86 -9.02
CA ALA A 281 30.05 11.04 -9.71
C ALA A 281 31.34 11.81 -9.93
N LYS A 282 31.28 13.04 -10.46
CA LYS A 282 32.44 13.94 -10.63
C LYS A 282 33.22 14.26 -9.36
N LYS A 283 32.60 14.16 -8.19
CA LYS A 283 33.27 14.38 -6.89
C LYS A 283 34.02 13.14 -6.40
N LEU A 284 33.80 11.98 -7.01
CA LEU A 284 34.34 10.68 -6.61
C LEU A 284 35.38 10.12 -7.59
N VAL A 285 35.36 10.55 -8.84
CA VAL A 285 36.37 10.24 -9.86
C VAL A 285 37.61 11.12 -9.69
#